data_b40cf814a132186bb25980d7b024f185
#
_entry.id   b40cf814a132186bb25980d7b024f185
#
_cell.length_a   1.000
_cell.length_b   1.000
_cell.length_c   1.000
_cell.angle_alpha   90.00
_cell.angle_beta   90.00
_cell.angle_gamma   90.00
#
_symmetry.space_group_name_H-M   'P 1'
#
loop_
_entity.id
_entity.type
_entity.pdbx_description
1 polymer ?
#
loop_
_entity_poly.entity_id
_entity_poly.type
_entity_poly.pdbx_seq_one_letter_code
_entity_poly.pdbx_strand_id
1 'polypeptide(L)'
;MYEEFSAGQFMRYIGSLKGMKHKDCKTQTQELLALVGLDKAAHKNLGSFSGGMRQRVLLAAAMLDNPEILILDEPTSGLDPEERIRLRNHIAEISVNRMVLLATHVVDDIECIAEKVILMKKGELLKFASPTELINEISGKVGEFYGSFEEVSKMKEKYGKGQTIRRSEGFVFRAAEENLPDCFKRVENITLEDVYLFYAEGRA
;
A
#
# COMPACT_ATOMS: atom_id res chain seq x y z
N MET A 1 -4.97 4.32 -20.43
CA MET A 1 -3.85 3.56 -21.05
C MET A 1 -4.28 3.25 -22.47
N TYR A 2 -3.37 3.28 -23.44
CA TYR A 2 -3.67 3.01 -24.86
C TYR A 2 -3.82 1.50 -25.09
N GLU A 3 -5.05 1.00 -25.10
CA GLU A 3 -5.36 -0.45 -25.15
C GLU A 3 -4.90 -1.13 -26.44
N GLU A 4 -4.80 -0.38 -27.52
CA GLU A 4 -4.35 -0.85 -28.84
C GLU A 4 -2.83 -1.04 -28.93
N PHE A 5 -2.06 -0.40 -28.05
CA PHE A 5 -0.60 -0.56 -28.04
C PHE A 5 -0.22 -1.91 -27.45
N SER A 6 0.80 -2.55 -28.00
CA SER A 6 1.48 -3.63 -27.29
C SER A 6 2.27 -3.05 -26.12
N ALA A 7 2.58 -3.89 -25.10
CA ALA A 7 3.37 -3.45 -23.97
C ALA A 7 4.70 -2.81 -24.40
N GLY A 8 5.41 -3.42 -25.36
CA GLY A 8 6.63 -2.85 -25.90
C GLY A 8 6.44 -1.55 -26.68
N GLN A 9 5.31 -1.37 -27.36
CA GLN A 9 5.00 -0.09 -28.04
C GLN A 9 4.72 1.01 -27.02
N PHE A 10 3.95 0.70 -25.99
CA PHE A 10 3.65 1.64 -24.91
C PHE A 10 4.92 2.10 -24.19
N MET A 11 5.80 1.17 -23.81
CA MET A 11 7.09 1.49 -23.20
C MET A 11 7.92 2.43 -24.08
N ARG A 12 8.03 2.13 -25.37
CA ARG A 12 8.77 3.00 -26.31
C ARG A 12 8.13 4.38 -26.49
N TYR A 13 6.80 4.45 -26.48
CA TYR A 13 6.07 5.71 -26.50
C TYR A 13 6.41 6.56 -25.27
N ILE A 14 6.35 5.99 -24.07
CA ILE A 14 6.73 6.69 -22.84
C ILE A 14 8.21 7.11 -22.86
N GLY A 15 9.11 6.22 -23.30
CA GLY A 15 10.53 6.57 -23.45
C GLY A 15 10.76 7.74 -24.40
N SER A 16 10.01 7.81 -25.50
CA SER A 16 10.07 8.95 -26.42
C SER A 16 9.59 10.25 -25.79
N LEU A 17 8.54 10.22 -24.96
CA LEU A 17 8.06 11.38 -24.19
C LEU A 17 9.09 11.86 -23.17
N LYS A 18 9.89 10.94 -22.58
CA LYS A 18 11.01 11.25 -21.69
C LYS A 18 12.27 11.72 -22.44
N GLY A 19 12.26 11.79 -23.78
CA GLY A 19 13.40 12.22 -24.58
C GLY A 19 14.53 11.20 -24.73
N MET A 20 14.27 9.92 -24.41
CA MET A 20 15.26 8.85 -24.49
C MET A 20 15.69 8.57 -25.93
N LYS A 21 16.97 8.23 -26.14
CA LYS A 21 17.43 7.75 -27.44
C LYS A 21 16.81 6.40 -27.75
N HIS A 22 16.42 6.18 -28.98
CA HIS A 22 15.70 4.96 -29.42
C HIS A 22 16.43 3.66 -29.03
N LYS A 23 17.76 3.62 -29.11
CA LYS A 23 18.56 2.43 -28.74
C LYS A 23 18.45 2.15 -27.25
N ASP A 24 18.63 3.17 -26.40
CA ASP A 24 18.60 3.04 -24.94
C ASP A 24 17.19 2.66 -24.45
N CYS A 25 16.16 3.31 -25.03
CA CYS A 25 14.78 3.00 -24.75
C CYS A 25 14.42 1.55 -25.12
N LYS A 26 14.91 1.02 -26.26
CA LYS A 26 14.68 -0.36 -26.67
C LYS A 26 15.30 -1.34 -25.67
N THR A 27 16.54 -1.10 -25.26
CA THR A 27 17.26 -1.95 -24.29
C THR A 27 16.54 -1.94 -22.93
N GLN A 28 16.28 -0.77 -22.36
CA GLN A 28 15.58 -0.66 -21.10
C GLN A 28 14.16 -1.23 -21.14
N THR A 29 13.44 -1.10 -22.25
CA THR A 29 12.12 -1.73 -22.43
C THR A 29 12.21 -3.25 -22.24
N GLN A 30 13.21 -3.90 -22.83
CA GLN A 30 13.39 -5.35 -22.70
C GLN A 30 13.74 -5.76 -21.25
N GLU A 31 14.69 -5.06 -20.64
CA GLU A 31 15.13 -5.29 -19.27
C GLU A 31 13.99 -5.08 -18.25
N LEU A 32 13.25 -3.97 -18.36
CA LEU A 32 12.20 -3.63 -17.43
C LEU A 32 10.97 -4.55 -17.58
N LEU A 33 10.60 -4.94 -18.80
CA LEU A 33 9.53 -5.92 -19.00
C LEU A 33 9.93 -7.30 -18.48
N ALA A 34 11.20 -7.68 -18.58
CA ALA A 34 11.70 -8.91 -17.99
C ALA A 34 11.68 -8.86 -16.46
N LEU A 35 12.11 -7.73 -15.88
CA LEU A 35 12.07 -7.49 -14.42
C LEU A 35 10.68 -7.71 -13.83
N VAL A 36 9.63 -7.22 -14.49
CA VAL A 36 8.25 -7.39 -14.04
C VAL A 36 7.57 -8.66 -14.56
N GLY A 37 8.33 -9.58 -15.18
CA GLY A 37 7.85 -10.89 -15.67
C GLY A 37 6.91 -10.81 -16.87
N LEU A 38 7.08 -9.80 -17.73
CA LEU A 38 6.24 -9.57 -18.92
C LEU A 38 7.00 -9.62 -20.26
N ASP A 39 8.24 -10.11 -20.26
CA ASP A 39 9.07 -10.26 -21.45
C ASP A 39 8.38 -11.02 -22.58
N LYS A 40 7.76 -12.18 -22.27
CA LYS A 40 7.02 -13.01 -23.22
C LYS A 40 5.74 -12.38 -23.72
N ALA A 41 5.19 -11.41 -22.98
CA ALA A 41 3.97 -10.71 -23.32
C ALA A 41 4.22 -9.32 -23.97
N ALA A 42 5.47 -8.93 -24.19
CA ALA A 42 5.86 -7.62 -24.71
C ALA A 42 5.17 -7.23 -26.04
N HIS A 43 4.78 -8.22 -26.85
CA HIS A 43 4.12 -8.04 -28.13
C HIS A 43 2.58 -8.05 -28.08
N LYS A 44 1.99 -8.44 -26.93
CA LYS A 44 0.54 -8.50 -26.74
C LYS A 44 -0.02 -7.12 -26.43
N ASN A 45 -1.23 -6.84 -26.91
CA ASN A 45 -1.92 -5.58 -26.68
C ASN A 45 -2.32 -5.41 -25.22
N LEU A 46 -2.17 -4.21 -24.69
CA LEU A 46 -2.51 -3.87 -23.31
C LEU A 46 -3.99 -4.09 -22.99
N GLY A 47 -4.88 -3.99 -23.97
CA GLY A 47 -6.30 -4.31 -23.81
C GLY A 47 -6.57 -5.76 -23.40
N SER A 48 -5.65 -6.69 -23.74
CA SER A 48 -5.75 -8.12 -23.38
C SER A 48 -5.13 -8.47 -22.02
N PHE A 49 -4.51 -7.50 -21.33
CA PHE A 49 -3.83 -7.72 -20.06
C PHE A 49 -4.80 -7.73 -18.87
N SER A 50 -4.50 -8.56 -17.86
CA SER A 50 -5.15 -8.46 -16.55
C SER A 50 -4.83 -7.12 -15.88
N GLY A 51 -5.57 -6.76 -14.84
CA GLY A 51 -5.28 -5.57 -14.03
C GLY A 51 -3.84 -5.56 -13.52
N GLY A 52 -3.38 -6.67 -12.93
CA GLY A 52 -2.02 -6.80 -12.43
C GLY A 52 -0.95 -6.74 -13.51
N MET A 53 -1.19 -7.30 -14.69
CA MET A 53 -0.28 -7.15 -15.82
C MET A 53 -0.17 -5.69 -16.28
N ARG A 54 -1.28 -4.96 -16.32
CA ARG A 54 -1.29 -3.52 -16.65
C ARG A 54 -0.52 -2.71 -15.63
N GLN A 55 -0.71 -2.95 -14.34
CA GLN A 55 0.04 -2.27 -13.26
C GLN A 55 1.53 -2.53 -13.35
N ARG A 56 1.94 -3.77 -13.64
CA ARG A 56 3.36 -4.09 -13.85
C ARG A 56 3.97 -3.39 -15.06
N VAL A 57 3.23 -3.22 -16.16
CA VAL A 57 3.69 -2.40 -17.31
C VAL A 57 3.82 -0.94 -16.92
N LEU A 58 2.88 -0.40 -16.13
CA LEU A 58 2.95 0.99 -15.66
C LEU A 58 4.16 1.21 -14.75
N LEU A 59 4.43 0.28 -13.84
CA LEU A 59 5.63 0.30 -12.99
C LEU A 59 6.90 0.29 -13.85
N ALA A 60 6.99 -0.64 -14.82
CA ALA A 60 8.12 -0.71 -15.74
C ALA A 60 8.28 0.60 -16.55
N ALA A 61 7.19 1.19 -17.03
CA ALA A 61 7.22 2.46 -17.77
C ALA A 61 7.66 3.64 -16.91
N ALA A 62 7.26 3.67 -15.63
CA ALA A 62 7.71 4.68 -14.68
C ALA A 62 9.23 4.62 -14.45
N MET A 63 9.81 3.42 -14.50
CA MET A 63 11.24 3.17 -14.31
C MET A 63 12.13 3.51 -15.52
N LEU A 64 11.55 3.77 -16.71
CA LEU A 64 12.32 4.18 -17.89
C LEU A 64 13.16 5.43 -17.57
N ASP A 65 14.37 5.48 -18.15
CA ASP A 65 15.37 6.51 -17.94
C ASP A 65 15.91 6.58 -16.49
N ASN A 66 15.76 5.49 -15.76
CA ASN A 66 16.32 5.24 -14.44
C ASN A 66 16.15 6.41 -13.44
N PRO A 67 14.91 6.82 -13.12
CA PRO A 67 14.66 7.94 -12.22
C PRO A 67 15.20 7.66 -10.80
N GLU A 68 15.74 8.68 -10.15
CA GLU A 68 16.18 8.60 -8.76
C GLU A 68 14.99 8.57 -7.79
N ILE A 69 13.88 9.20 -8.17
CA ILE A 69 12.63 9.27 -7.38
C ILE A 69 11.50 8.65 -8.21
N LEU A 70 10.81 7.70 -7.64
CA LEU A 70 9.64 7.05 -8.21
C LEU A 70 8.41 7.34 -7.34
N ILE A 71 7.37 7.91 -7.95
CA ILE A 71 6.10 8.20 -7.26
C ILE A 71 5.05 7.24 -7.78
N LEU A 72 4.45 6.47 -6.87
CA LEU A 72 3.42 5.47 -7.16
C LEU A 72 2.16 5.82 -6.37
N ASP A 73 1.06 6.02 -7.08
CA ASP A 73 -0.25 6.33 -6.50
C ASP A 73 -1.15 5.11 -6.64
N GLU A 74 -1.57 4.54 -5.50
CA GLU A 74 -2.43 3.36 -5.39
C GLU A 74 -2.02 2.18 -6.30
N PRO A 75 -0.74 1.78 -6.35
CA PRO A 75 -0.27 0.83 -7.36
C PRO A 75 -0.87 -0.58 -7.21
N THR A 76 -1.33 -0.95 -6.02
CA THR A 76 -1.89 -2.28 -5.71
C THR A 76 -3.43 -2.30 -5.72
N SER A 77 -4.06 -1.16 -5.91
CA SER A 77 -5.52 -1.04 -5.88
C SER A 77 -6.19 -1.88 -6.98
N GLY A 78 -7.23 -2.62 -6.60
CA GLY A 78 -8.00 -3.45 -7.53
C GLY A 78 -7.28 -4.72 -8.01
N LEU A 79 -6.13 -5.07 -7.42
CA LEU A 79 -5.43 -6.32 -7.70
C LEU A 79 -5.94 -7.45 -6.80
N ASP A 80 -5.91 -8.67 -7.33
CA ASP A 80 -6.08 -9.86 -6.51
C ASP A 80 -4.88 -10.06 -5.55
N PRO A 81 -5.03 -10.88 -4.49
CA PRO A 81 -3.98 -11.03 -3.48
C PRO A 81 -2.62 -11.50 -4.04
N GLU A 82 -2.60 -12.37 -5.04
CA GLU A 82 -1.37 -12.90 -5.62
C GLU A 82 -0.63 -11.82 -6.42
N GLU A 83 -1.35 -11.07 -7.26
CA GLU A 83 -0.79 -9.96 -8.05
C GLU A 83 -0.32 -8.81 -7.14
N ARG A 84 -1.04 -8.55 -6.02
CA ARG A 84 -0.62 -7.57 -5.01
C ARG A 84 0.73 -7.95 -4.39
N ILE A 85 0.90 -9.21 -3.97
CA ILE A 85 2.16 -9.70 -3.42
C ILE A 85 3.29 -9.56 -4.44
N ARG A 86 3.06 -9.94 -5.69
CA ARG A 86 4.05 -9.81 -6.77
C ARG A 86 4.48 -8.36 -6.97
N LEU A 87 3.51 -7.44 -7.03
CA LEU A 87 3.81 -6.02 -7.25
C LEU A 87 4.58 -5.42 -6.07
N ARG A 88 4.21 -5.76 -4.81
CA ARG A 88 4.95 -5.36 -3.62
C ARG A 88 6.41 -5.82 -3.66
N ASN A 89 6.65 -7.07 -4.03
CA ASN A 89 8.01 -7.60 -4.14
C ASN A 89 8.82 -6.80 -5.18
N HIS A 90 8.26 -6.49 -6.34
CA HIS A 90 8.92 -5.64 -7.32
C HIS A 90 9.20 -4.23 -6.79
N ILE A 91 8.26 -3.62 -6.07
CA ILE A 91 8.48 -2.30 -5.46
C ILE A 91 9.60 -2.36 -4.43
N ALA A 92 9.64 -3.38 -3.57
CA ALA A 92 10.69 -3.59 -2.60
C ALA A 92 12.07 -3.76 -3.28
N GLU A 93 12.18 -4.57 -4.34
CA GLU A 93 13.41 -4.76 -5.09
C GLU A 93 13.94 -3.45 -5.69
N ILE A 94 13.06 -2.66 -6.30
CA ILE A 94 13.47 -1.40 -6.94
C ILE A 94 13.79 -0.29 -5.94
N SER A 95 13.26 -0.33 -4.73
CA SER A 95 13.50 0.65 -3.68
C SER A 95 14.92 0.59 -3.10
N VAL A 96 15.64 -0.50 -3.28
CA VAL A 96 17.02 -0.66 -2.77
C VAL A 96 17.97 0.44 -3.30
N ASN A 97 17.78 0.90 -4.53
CA ASN A 97 18.69 1.83 -5.20
C ASN A 97 18.03 3.16 -5.59
N ARG A 98 16.83 3.46 -5.08
CA ARG A 98 16.13 4.72 -5.39
C ARG A 98 15.08 5.05 -4.34
N MET A 99 14.72 6.32 -4.27
CA MET A 99 13.61 6.75 -3.43
C MET A 99 12.28 6.36 -4.09
N VAL A 100 11.45 5.60 -3.38
CA VAL A 100 10.08 5.27 -3.80
C VAL A 100 9.12 5.97 -2.85
N LEU A 101 8.32 6.88 -3.38
CA LEU A 101 7.20 7.49 -2.67
C LEU A 101 5.91 6.75 -3.05
N LEU A 102 5.35 6.01 -2.10
CA LEU A 102 4.14 5.24 -2.27
C LEU A 102 2.96 5.94 -1.58
N ALA A 103 1.97 6.38 -2.36
CA ALA A 103 0.69 6.84 -1.82
C ALA A 103 -0.30 5.67 -1.88
N THR A 104 -0.84 5.27 -0.73
CA THR A 104 -1.82 4.18 -0.64
C THR A 104 -2.66 4.28 0.63
N HIS A 105 -3.88 3.77 0.56
CA HIS A 105 -4.75 3.55 1.71
C HIS A 105 -4.70 2.08 2.20
N VAL A 106 -3.91 1.23 1.56
CA VAL A 106 -3.76 -0.19 1.92
C VAL A 106 -2.63 -0.33 2.94
N VAL A 107 -2.98 -0.42 4.20
CA VAL A 107 -2.04 -0.44 5.32
C VAL A 107 -1.07 -1.64 5.25
N ASP A 108 -1.57 -2.81 4.86
CA ASP A 108 -0.74 -4.02 4.70
C ASP A 108 0.43 -3.85 3.73
N ASP A 109 0.26 -3.00 2.70
CA ASP A 109 1.32 -2.74 1.74
C ASP A 109 2.44 -1.91 2.40
N ILE A 110 2.06 -0.96 3.26
CA ILE A 110 3.01 -0.12 4.00
C ILE A 110 3.82 -0.96 4.99
N GLU A 111 3.17 -1.83 5.77
CA GLU A 111 3.84 -2.70 6.74
C GLU A 111 4.92 -3.59 6.10
N CYS A 112 4.69 -4.00 4.84
CA CYS A 112 5.61 -4.91 4.16
C CYS A 112 6.85 -4.25 3.55
N ILE A 113 6.73 -2.98 3.10
CA ILE A 113 7.78 -2.38 2.24
C ILE A 113 8.25 -0.99 2.67
N ALA A 114 7.56 -0.30 3.57
CA ALA A 114 7.90 1.06 3.92
C ALA A 114 9.01 1.13 5.01
N GLU A 115 10.07 1.88 4.74
CA GLU A 115 11.05 2.25 5.76
C GLU A 115 10.55 3.40 6.64
N LYS A 116 9.83 4.34 6.05
CA LYS A 116 9.22 5.49 6.72
C LYS A 116 7.78 5.70 6.24
N VAL A 117 6.94 6.11 7.15
CA VAL A 117 5.54 6.42 6.92
C VAL A 117 5.29 7.90 7.14
N ILE A 118 4.62 8.52 6.19
CA ILE A 118 4.06 9.87 6.30
C ILE A 118 2.57 9.72 6.59
N LEU A 119 2.14 10.05 7.79
CA LEU A 119 0.73 10.07 8.14
C LEU A 119 0.19 11.49 8.00
N MET A 120 -0.82 11.65 7.15
CA MET A 120 -1.42 12.95 6.83
C MET A 120 -2.91 12.98 7.16
N LYS A 121 -3.41 14.13 7.62
CA LYS A 121 -4.82 14.39 7.84
C LYS A 121 -5.18 15.82 7.41
N LYS A 122 -6.18 15.96 6.53
CA LYS A 122 -6.66 17.26 6.04
C LYS A 122 -5.54 18.18 5.49
N GLY A 123 -4.52 17.59 4.86
CA GLY A 123 -3.39 18.35 4.31
C GLY A 123 -2.27 18.64 5.31
N GLU A 124 -2.40 18.27 6.56
CA GLU A 124 -1.38 18.45 7.60
C GLU A 124 -0.58 17.16 7.82
N LEU A 125 0.71 17.31 8.05
CA LEU A 125 1.60 16.23 8.45
C LEU A 125 1.38 15.91 9.94
N LEU A 126 0.85 14.73 10.25
CA LEU A 126 0.68 14.28 11.63
C LEU A 126 1.94 13.58 12.16
N LYS A 127 2.50 12.68 11.38
CA LYS A 127 3.66 11.86 11.77
C LYS A 127 4.56 11.59 10.57
N PHE A 128 5.86 11.45 10.87
CA PHE A 128 6.87 10.95 9.95
C PHE A 128 7.84 10.07 10.74
N ALA A 129 7.67 8.76 10.65
CA ALA A 129 8.43 7.78 11.43
C ALA A 129 8.45 6.41 10.74
N SER A 130 9.27 5.49 11.22
CA SER A 130 9.19 4.10 10.77
C SER A 130 7.90 3.41 11.25
N PRO A 131 7.45 2.34 10.57
CA PRO A 131 6.33 1.52 11.07
C PRO A 131 6.50 1.09 12.52
N THR A 132 7.69 0.63 12.89
CA THR A 132 8.01 0.18 14.26
C THR A 132 7.92 1.31 15.29
N GLU A 133 8.42 2.50 14.96
CA GLU A 133 8.32 3.68 15.84
C GLU A 133 6.86 4.06 16.08
N LEU A 134 6.03 4.06 15.03
CA LEU A 134 4.61 4.38 15.12
C LEU A 134 3.83 3.37 15.97
N ILE A 135 4.09 2.08 15.78
CA ILE A 135 3.48 0.99 16.56
C ILE A 135 3.87 1.13 18.04
N ASN A 136 5.15 1.36 18.35
CA ASN A 136 5.63 1.52 19.71
C ASN A 136 5.01 2.73 20.43
N GLU A 137 4.72 3.82 19.72
CA GLU A 137 4.11 5.05 20.27
C GLU A 137 2.71 4.81 20.83
N ILE A 138 1.97 3.86 20.25
CA ILE A 138 0.63 3.49 20.71
C ILE A 138 0.60 2.19 21.53
N SER A 139 1.78 1.70 21.96
CA SER A 139 1.86 0.53 22.86
C SER A 139 1.08 0.78 24.14
N GLY A 140 0.27 -0.19 24.54
CA GLY A 140 -0.62 -0.09 25.70
C GLY A 140 -1.91 0.72 25.48
N LYS A 141 -2.08 1.35 24.30
CA LYS A 141 -3.26 2.15 23.95
C LYS A 141 -4.25 1.39 23.05
N VAL A 142 -3.95 0.15 22.67
CA VAL A 142 -4.83 -0.72 21.88
C VAL A 142 -5.40 -1.81 22.74
N GLY A 143 -6.68 -2.06 22.60
CA GLY A 143 -7.35 -3.11 23.37
C GLY A 143 -8.56 -3.70 22.66
N GLU A 144 -8.96 -4.87 23.13
CA GLU A 144 -10.09 -5.63 22.64
C GLU A 144 -11.14 -5.80 23.76
N PHE A 145 -12.39 -5.48 23.43
CA PHE A 145 -13.55 -5.74 24.24
C PHE A 145 -14.31 -6.94 23.65
N TYR A 146 -14.57 -7.97 24.47
CA TYR A 146 -15.26 -9.18 24.07
C TYR A 146 -16.68 -9.17 24.61
N GLY A 147 -17.67 -9.49 23.78
CA GLY A 147 -19.06 -9.52 24.19
C GLY A 147 -20.02 -10.01 23.12
N SER A 148 -21.33 -9.93 23.44
CA SER A 148 -22.39 -10.12 22.48
C SER A 148 -22.40 -9.01 21.43
N PHE A 149 -23.14 -9.19 20.34
CA PHE A 149 -23.29 -8.15 19.30
C PHE A 149 -23.84 -6.84 19.88
N GLU A 150 -24.79 -6.92 20.81
CA GLU A 150 -25.40 -5.74 21.44
C GLU A 150 -24.39 -4.97 22.32
N GLU A 151 -23.59 -5.69 23.12
CA GLU A 151 -22.56 -5.07 23.96
C GLU A 151 -21.47 -4.41 23.14
N VAL A 152 -20.98 -5.08 22.09
CA VAL A 152 -19.99 -4.55 21.16
C VAL A 152 -20.54 -3.33 20.40
N SER A 153 -21.82 -3.35 20.01
CA SER A 153 -22.46 -2.20 19.36
C SER A 153 -22.52 -0.97 20.28
N LYS A 154 -22.82 -1.16 21.57
CA LYS A 154 -22.79 -0.07 22.56
C LYS A 154 -21.37 0.48 22.75
N MET A 155 -20.35 -0.38 22.73
CA MET A 155 -18.95 0.07 22.80
C MET A 155 -18.57 0.86 21.56
N LYS A 156 -18.98 0.42 20.37
CA LYS A 156 -18.76 1.15 19.12
C LYS A 156 -19.44 2.51 19.12
N GLU A 157 -20.68 2.63 19.62
CA GLU A 157 -21.37 3.91 19.76
C GLU A 157 -20.65 4.86 20.72
N LYS A 158 -20.12 4.32 21.83
CA LYS A 158 -19.45 5.12 22.87
C LYS A 158 -18.06 5.59 22.46
N TYR A 159 -17.25 4.71 21.84
CA TYR A 159 -15.86 4.99 21.48
C TYR A 159 -15.69 5.32 20.00
N GLY A 160 -16.71 5.13 19.17
CA GLY A 160 -16.82 5.57 17.79
C GLY A 160 -15.89 4.87 16.81
N LYS A 161 -14.70 4.51 17.24
CA LYS A 161 -13.56 4.18 16.39
C LYS A 161 -12.97 2.85 16.75
N GLY A 162 -13.01 1.95 15.80
CA GLY A 162 -12.48 0.61 15.98
C GLY A 162 -13.11 -0.39 15.05
N GLN A 163 -12.55 -1.56 15.06
CA GLN A 163 -13.00 -2.68 14.25
C GLN A 163 -13.92 -3.58 15.04
N THR A 164 -15.03 -3.99 14.43
CA THR A 164 -15.86 -5.08 14.95
C THR A 164 -15.47 -6.36 14.23
N ILE A 165 -14.98 -7.34 14.99
CA ILE A 165 -14.51 -8.62 14.49
C ILE A 165 -15.44 -9.71 15.02
N ARG A 166 -15.94 -10.58 14.14
CA ARG A 166 -16.69 -11.78 14.53
C ARG A 166 -15.72 -12.92 14.83
N ARG A 167 -15.87 -13.53 15.99
CA ARG A 167 -15.12 -14.72 16.42
C ARG A 167 -16.08 -15.88 16.62
N SER A 168 -15.55 -17.09 16.79
CA SER A 168 -16.37 -18.30 17.09
C SER A 168 -17.23 -18.14 18.35
N GLU A 169 -16.74 -17.43 19.36
CA GLU A 169 -17.35 -17.29 20.69
C GLU A 169 -18.11 -15.95 20.87
N GLY A 170 -18.29 -15.16 19.81
CA GLY A 170 -18.99 -13.87 19.91
C GLY A 170 -18.39 -12.78 19.03
N PHE A 171 -18.42 -11.57 19.54
CA PHE A 171 -17.88 -10.40 18.85
C PHE A 171 -16.78 -9.74 19.66
N VAL A 172 -15.86 -9.11 18.94
CA VAL A 172 -14.75 -8.34 19.52
C VAL A 172 -14.81 -6.95 18.95
N PHE A 173 -14.72 -5.95 19.82
CA PHE A 173 -14.49 -4.57 19.42
C PHE A 173 -13.05 -4.20 19.74
N ARG A 174 -12.23 -3.96 18.71
CA ARG A 174 -10.85 -3.54 18.82
C ARG A 174 -10.78 -2.04 18.63
N ALA A 175 -10.21 -1.33 19.60
CA ALA A 175 -10.07 0.13 19.58
C ALA A 175 -8.67 0.56 20.01
N ALA A 176 -8.27 1.74 19.51
CA ALA A 176 -7.02 2.40 19.84
C ALA A 176 -7.34 3.80 20.40
N GLU A 177 -7.11 4.01 21.71
CA GLU A 177 -7.46 5.23 22.45
C GLU A 177 -6.41 5.55 23.50
N GLU A 178 -6.20 6.85 23.78
CA GLU A 178 -5.26 7.29 24.82
C GLU A 178 -5.60 6.72 26.19
N ASN A 179 -6.91 6.69 26.53
CA ASN A 179 -7.42 6.21 27.80
C ASN A 179 -8.47 5.11 27.60
N LEU A 180 -8.01 3.89 27.35
CA LEU A 180 -8.89 2.72 27.26
C LEU A 180 -9.34 2.30 28.67
N PRO A 181 -10.66 2.05 28.88
CA PRO A 181 -11.19 1.55 30.16
C PRO A 181 -10.67 0.15 30.48
N ASP A 182 -10.78 -0.23 31.76
CA ASP A 182 -10.35 -1.54 32.28
C ASP A 182 -11.12 -2.73 31.69
N CYS A 183 -12.30 -2.49 31.10
CA CYS A 183 -13.06 -3.54 30.41
C CYS A 183 -12.44 -3.97 29.06
N PHE A 184 -11.45 -3.22 28.55
CA PHE A 184 -10.68 -3.63 27.39
C PHE A 184 -9.44 -4.42 27.80
N LYS A 185 -9.28 -5.59 27.22
CA LYS A 185 -8.04 -6.38 27.34
C LYS A 185 -6.98 -5.77 26.42
N ARG A 186 -5.87 -5.30 27.01
CA ARG A 186 -4.75 -4.77 26.22
C ARG A 186 -4.16 -5.84 25.31
N VAL A 187 -3.77 -5.46 24.09
CA VAL A 187 -3.17 -6.36 23.11
C VAL A 187 -1.73 -5.97 22.83
N GLU A 188 -0.89 -6.96 22.63
CA GLU A 188 0.53 -6.77 22.27
C GLU A 188 0.73 -6.71 20.76
N ASN A 189 -0.14 -7.40 20.01
CA ASN A 189 -0.07 -7.42 18.54
C ASN A 189 -0.76 -6.19 17.96
N ILE A 190 -0.03 -5.08 17.90
CA ILE A 190 -0.46 -3.80 17.36
C ILE A 190 -0.06 -3.71 15.90
N THR A 191 -0.92 -3.18 15.05
CA THR A 191 -0.72 -3.02 13.61
C THR A 191 -0.69 -1.54 13.20
N LEU A 192 -0.21 -1.24 12.01
CA LEU A 192 -0.33 0.11 11.45
C LEU A 192 -1.79 0.54 11.23
N GLU A 193 -2.73 -0.40 11.11
CA GLU A 193 -4.15 -0.07 11.05
C GLU A 193 -4.63 0.54 12.37
N ASP A 194 -4.16 0.01 13.51
CA ASP A 194 -4.43 0.61 14.83
C ASP A 194 -3.80 2.01 14.96
N VAL A 195 -2.59 2.20 14.43
CA VAL A 195 -1.93 3.50 14.35
C VAL A 195 -2.78 4.47 13.52
N TYR A 196 -3.24 4.04 12.35
CA TYR A 196 -4.10 4.85 11.51
C TYR A 196 -5.38 5.27 12.24
N LEU A 197 -6.08 4.34 12.89
CA LEU A 197 -7.29 4.61 13.66
C LEU A 197 -7.01 5.58 14.81
N PHE A 198 -5.89 5.42 15.49
CA PHE A 198 -5.51 6.29 16.61
C PHE A 198 -5.29 7.74 16.17
N TYR A 199 -4.53 7.98 15.09
CA TYR A 199 -4.17 9.33 14.64
C TYR A 199 -5.19 9.96 13.68
N ALA A 200 -5.68 9.18 12.70
CA ALA A 200 -6.56 9.72 11.66
C ALA A 200 -7.89 10.20 12.21
N GLU A 201 -8.32 9.66 13.31
CA GLU A 201 -9.59 9.96 13.93
C GLU A 201 -9.48 10.56 15.36
N GLY A 202 -8.28 10.69 15.93
CA GLY A 202 -8.09 11.34 17.24
C GLY A 202 -8.83 12.68 17.30
N ARG A 203 -9.58 12.90 18.38
CA ARG A 203 -10.13 14.24 18.69
C ARG A 203 -8.94 15.15 18.88
N ALA A 204 -8.79 16.16 17.99
CA ALA A 204 -7.96 17.30 18.25
C ALA A 204 -8.52 18.09 19.43
#